data_667e0dfad2d3c76dae536ac638b78e0c
#
_entry.id   667e0dfad2d3c76dae536ac638b78e0c
#
_cell.length_a   1.000
_cell.length_b   1.000
_cell.length_c   1.000
_cell.angle_alpha   90.00
_cell.angle_beta   90.00
_cell.angle_gamma   90.00
#
_symmetry.space_group_name_H-M   'P 1'
#
loop_
_entity.id
_entity.type
_entity.pdbx_description
1 polymer ?
#
loop_
_entity_poly.entity_id
_entity_poly.type
_entity_poly.pdbx_seq_one_letter_code
_entity_poly.pdbx_strand_id
1 'polypeptide(L)'
;MFSAMLFTISIVALAQFAMYYMRSVVAGVAAQPISAEVMAAVSLNGAPLSGRDFRIVAKLHELTPSLQRKSSSIGLVRAYFPVVHAIGKMTSGRIAALANWAESERMLCVRYAAVQVDRRLQSNSALAASIRSC
;
A
#
# COMPACT_ATOMS: atom_id res chain seq x y z
N MET A 1 38.92 -6.81 -5.86
CA MET A 1 38.14 -7.04 -4.62
C MET A 1 37.53 -5.75 -4.03
N PHE A 2 38.28 -4.66 -3.88
CA PHE A 2 37.77 -3.39 -3.36
C PHE A 2 36.57 -2.82 -4.14
N SER A 3 36.60 -2.87 -5.46
CA SER A 3 35.51 -2.38 -6.31
C SER A 3 34.20 -3.16 -6.10
N ALA A 4 34.26 -4.47 -5.94
CA ALA A 4 33.09 -5.30 -5.70
C ALA A 4 32.47 -5.02 -4.32
N MET A 5 33.29 -4.80 -3.30
CA MET A 5 32.83 -4.42 -1.96
C MET A 5 32.13 -3.06 -1.97
N LEU A 6 32.72 -2.05 -2.60
CA LEU A 6 32.12 -0.71 -2.73
C LEU A 6 30.78 -0.78 -3.49
N PHE A 7 30.72 -1.56 -4.55
CA PHE A 7 29.50 -1.74 -5.31
C PHE A 7 28.39 -2.40 -4.48
N THR A 8 28.73 -3.44 -3.72
CA THR A 8 27.78 -4.13 -2.84
C THR A 8 27.25 -3.21 -1.75
N ILE A 9 28.13 -2.44 -1.10
CA ILE A 9 27.75 -1.46 -0.05
C ILE A 9 26.83 -0.39 -0.65
N SER A 10 27.15 0.11 -1.85
CA SER A 10 26.33 1.12 -2.53
C SER A 10 24.93 0.60 -2.85
N ILE A 11 24.79 -0.65 -3.34
CA ILE A 11 23.49 -1.27 -3.61
C ILE A 11 22.69 -1.43 -2.33
N VAL A 12 23.32 -1.91 -1.25
CA VAL A 12 22.65 -2.08 0.05
C VAL A 12 22.17 -0.74 0.59
N ALA A 13 23.00 0.29 0.55
CA ALA A 13 22.63 1.64 0.98
C ALA A 13 21.47 2.22 0.16
N LEU A 14 21.51 2.03 -1.17
CA LEU A 14 20.44 2.46 -2.06
C LEU A 14 19.12 1.73 -1.78
N ALA A 15 19.18 0.43 -1.55
CA ALA A 15 18.02 -0.38 -1.21
C ALA A 15 17.40 0.05 0.13
N GLN A 16 18.22 0.30 1.15
CA GLN A 16 17.76 0.80 2.44
C GLN A 16 17.11 2.18 2.31
N PHE A 17 17.72 3.08 1.55
CA PHE A 17 17.16 4.40 1.30
C PHE A 17 15.82 4.31 0.55
N ALA A 18 15.74 3.48 -0.49
CA ALA A 18 14.51 3.26 -1.24
C ALA A 18 13.40 2.70 -0.35
N MET A 19 13.70 1.72 0.51
CA MET A 19 12.74 1.15 1.46
C MET A 19 12.27 2.19 2.47
N TYR A 20 13.19 3.00 3.03
CA TYR A 20 12.85 4.06 3.96
C TYR A 20 11.94 5.11 3.32
N TYR A 21 12.27 5.54 2.10
CA TYR A 21 11.46 6.49 1.35
C TYR A 21 10.06 5.96 1.04
N MET A 22 9.98 4.72 0.55
CA MET A 22 8.70 4.06 0.27
C MET A 22 7.83 3.95 1.53
N ARG A 23 8.42 3.55 2.64
CA ARG A 23 7.72 3.47 3.93
C ARG A 23 7.19 4.83 4.38
N SER A 24 8.00 5.89 4.26
CA SER A 24 7.57 7.25 4.61
C SER A 24 6.36 7.71 3.78
N VAL A 25 6.40 7.48 2.47
CA VAL A 25 5.28 7.83 1.57
C VAL A 25 4.03 7.01 1.88
N VAL A 26 4.18 5.70 2.06
CA VAL A 26 3.07 4.79 2.36
C VAL A 26 2.45 5.12 3.71
N ALA A 27 3.27 5.33 4.75
CA ALA A 27 2.80 5.64 6.09
C ALA A 27 2.08 7.00 6.15
N GLY A 28 2.58 8.02 5.45
CA GLY A 28 1.95 9.33 5.38
C GLY A 28 0.55 9.30 4.77
N VAL A 29 0.34 8.48 3.75
CA VAL A 29 -0.99 8.30 3.16
C VAL A 29 -1.87 7.39 3.99
N ALA A 30 -1.32 6.30 4.52
CA ALA A 30 -2.05 5.33 5.35
C ALA A 30 -2.57 5.92 6.68
N ALA A 31 -1.99 7.02 7.15
CA ALA A 31 -2.46 7.73 8.33
C ALA A 31 -3.78 8.49 8.11
N GLN A 32 -4.22 8.67 6.85
CA GLN A 32 -5.45 9.41 6.56
C GLN A 32 -6.69 8.61 6.99
N PRO A 33 -7.76 9.30 7.43
CA PRO A 33 -9.02 8.65 7.75
C PRO A 33 -9.63 8.03 6.49
N ILE A 34 -10.19 6.84 6.64
CA ILE A 34 -10.90 6.11 5.58
C ILE A 34 -12.39 6.22 5.89
N SER A 35 -13.23 6.44 4.88
CA SER A 35 -14.67 6.49 5.07
C SER A 35 -15.22 5.15 5.59
N ALA A 36 -16.30 5.22 6.36
CA ALA A 36 -16.96 4.04 6.94
C ALA A 36 -17.44 3.07 5.86
N GLU A 37 -17.85 3.60 4.70
CA GLU A 37 -18.30 2.80 3.56
C GLU A 37 -17.19 1.91 2.97
N VAL A 38 -15.99 2.49 2.78
CA VAL A 38 -14.83 1.73 2.28
C VAL A 38 -14.34 0.75 3.34
N MET A 39 -14.36 1.14 4.63
CA MET A 39 -14.04 0.22 5.72
C MET A 39 -15.00 -0.96 5.76
N ALA A 40 -16.30 -0.76 5.61
CA ALA A 40 -17.29 -1.83 5.56
C ALA A 40 -17.11 -2.74 4.34
N ALA A 41 -16.72 -2.18 3.19
CA ALA A 41 -16.48 -2.95 1.97
C ALA A 41 -15.19 -3.79 2.01
N VAL A 42 -14.17 -3.30 2.71
CA VAL A 42 -12.86 -3.95 2.79
C VAL A 42 -12.76 -4.90 3.99
N SER A 43 -13.39 -4.56 5.11
CA SER A 43 -13.47 -5.43 6.28
C SER A 43 -14.68 -6.37 6.17
N LEU A 44 -14.53 -7.46 5.44
CA LEU A 44 -15.50 -8.54 5.47
C LEU A 44 -15.66 -9.04 6.91
N ASN A 45 -16.82 -8.76 7.54
CA ASN A 45 -17.23 -9.17 8.89
C ASN A 45 -16.59 -8.40 10.06
N GLY A 46 -16.17 -7.14 9.90
CA GLY A 46 -15.63 -6.34 11.00
C GLY A 46 -14.27 -6.79 11.53
N ALA A 47 -13.60 -7.70 10.84
CA ALA A 47 -12.24 -8.11 11.15
C ALA A 47 -11.25 -6.99 10.83
N PRO A 48 -10.17 -6.81 11.60
CA PRO A 48 -9.12 -5.85 11.28
C PRO A 48 -8.49 -6.19 9.93
N LEU A 49 -8.16 -5.15 9.15
CA LEU A 49 -7.49 -5.28 7.86
C LEU A 49 -6.26 -6.16 7.98
N SER A 50 -6.19 -7.21 7.17
CA SER A 50 -5.10 -8.17 7.13
C SER A 50 -4.29 -8.00 5.84
N GLY A 51 -3.02 -8.40 5.87
CA GLY A 51 -2.20 -8.42 4.65
C GLY A 51 -2.76 -9.29 3.52
N ARG A 52 -3.71 -10.19 3.82
CA ARG A 52 -4.42 -11.00 2.80
C ARG A 52 -5.40 -10.17 1.99
N ASP A 53 -5.91 -9.09 2.54
CA ASP A 53 -6.95 -8.25 1.92
C ASP A 53 -6.37 -7.35 0.82
N PHE A 54 -5.04 -7.27 0.70
CA PHE A 54 -4.38 -6.44 -0.32
C PHE A 54 -4.87 -6.74 -1.74
N ARG A 55 -5.08 -8.01 -2.08
CA ARG A 55 -5.57 -8.41 -3.41
C ARG A 55 -6.98 -7.91 -3.67
N ILE A 56 -7.83 -7.95 -2.66
CA ILE A 56 -9.23 -7.49 -2.74
C ILE A 56 -9.25 -5.99 -2.97
N VAL A 57 -8.48 -5.24 -2.15
CA VAL A 57 -8.39 -3.78 -2.26
C VAL A 57 -7.76 -3.35 -3.58
N ALA A 58 -6.71 -4.04 -4.04
CA ALA A 58 -6.07 -3.76 -5.32
C ALA A 58 -7.03 -4.01 -6.50
N LYS A 59 -7.86 -5.05 -6.42
CA LYS A 59 -8.88 -5.34 -7.41
C LYS A 59 -10.01 -4.30 -7.38
N LEU A 60 -10.43 -3.89 -6.19
CA LEU A 60 -11.42 -2.82 -6.02
C LEU A 60 -10.91 -1.50 -6.62
N HIS A 61 -9.63 -1.19 -6.43
CA HIS A 61 -9.01 -0.02 -7.04
C HIS A 61 -8.97 -0.10 -8.59
N GLU A 62 -8.77 -1.29 -9.17
CA GLU A 62 -8.86 -1.48 -10.63
C GLU A 62 -10.28 -1.28 -11.17
N LEU A 63 -11.27 -1.79 -10.43
CA LEU A 63 -12.68 -1.70 -10.82
C LEU A 63 -13.26 -0.30 -10.61
N THR A 64 -12.64 0.54 -9.79
CA THR A 64 -13.08 1.92 -9.57
C THR A 64 -12.47 2.81 -10.65
N PRO A 65 -13.23 3.29 -11.65
CA PRO A 65 -12.73 4.13 -12.72
C PRO A 65 -12.21 5.45 -12.14
N SER A 66 -11.05 5.88 -12.61
CA SER A 66 -10.53 7.22 -12.31
C SER A 66 -10.97 8.18 -13.40
N LEU A 67 -11.92 9.04 -13.12
CA LEU A 67 -12.31 10.13 -14.02
C LEU A 67 -11.22 11.21 -14.09
N GLN A 68 -10.34 11.26 -13.10
CA GLN A 68 -9.23 12.19 -13.04
C GLN A 68 -7.92 11.47 -13.30
N ARG A 69 -7.18 11.88 -14.32
CA ARG A 69 -5.90 11.30 -14.80
C ARG A 69 -4.72 11.51 -13.83
N LYS A 70 -4.95 11.60 -12.54
CA LYS A 70 -3.91 11.74 -11.54
C LYS A 70 -3.24 10.39 -11.34
N SER A 71 -1.98 10.26 -11.76
CA SER A 71 -1.12 9.09 -11.59
C SER A 71 -1.23 8.58 -10.15
N SER A 72 -1.89 7.46 -9.98
CA SER A 72 -1.99 6.79 -8.69
C SER A 72 -0.68 6.05 -8.46
N SER A 73 0.02 6.38 -7.38
CA SER A 73 1.25 5.70 -6.95
C SER A 73 1.02 4.26 -6.44
N ILE A 74 -0.19 3.71 -6.66
CA ILE A 74 -0.52 2.33 -6.29
C ILE A 74 0.37 1.30 -7.02
N GLY A 75 0.90 1.65 -8.20
CA GLY A 75 1.85 0.81 -8.92
C GLY A 75 3.11 0.53 -8.11
N LEU A 76 3.62 1.52 -7.39
CA LEU A 76 4.77 1.37 -6.50
C LEU A 76 4.46 0.43 -5.34
N VAL A 77 3.28 0.57 -4.73
CA VAL A 77 2.86 -0.29 -3.61
C VAL A 77 2.59 -1.72 -4.11
N ARG A 78 2.07 -1.87 -5.32
CA ARG A 78 1.91 -3.17 -5.98
C ARG A 78 3.25 -3.89 -6.20
N ALA A 79 4.31 -3.16 -6.52
CA ALA A 79 5.66 -3.70 -6.65
C ALA A 79 6.32 -3.97 -5.29
N TYR A 80 6.05 -3.13 -4.29
CA TYR A 80 6.61 -3.24 -2.95
C TYR A 80 6.01 -4.40 -2.14
N PHE A 81 4.71 -4.62 -2.24
CA PHE A 81 3.99 -5.64 -1.47
C PHE A 81 4.56 -7.07 -1.63
N PRO A 82 4.85 -7.60 -2.85
CA PRO A 82 5.42 -8.92 -2.99
C PRO A 82 6.81 -9.06 -2.38
N VAL A 83 7.60 -7.99 -2.36
CA VAL A 83 8.93 -7.97 -1.71
C VAL A 83 8.78 -8.14 -0.20
N VAL A 84 7.90 -7.36 0.42
CA VAL A 84 7.61 -7.47 1.86
C VAL A 84 7.01 -8.84 2.20
N HIS A 85 6.13 -9.36 1.35
CA HIS A 85 5.53 -10.68 1.52
C HIS A 85 6.58 -11.79 1.45
N ALA A 86 7.52 -11.71 0.50
CA ALA A 86 8.62 -12.67 0.36
C ALA A 86 9.54 -12.63 1.59
N ILE A 87 9.93 -11.43 2.05
CA ILE A 87 10.73 -11.26 3.27
C ILE A 87 10.02 -11.89 4.47
N GLY A 88 8.73 -11.59 4.67
CA GLY A 88 7.95 -12.15 5.76
C GLY A 88 7.87 -13.68 5.71
N LYS A 89 7.74 -14.26 4.51
CA LYS A 89 7.71 -15.71 4.32
C LYS A 89 9.06 -16.38 4.59
N MET A 90 10.16 -15.75 4.16
CA MET A 90 11.51 -16.27 4.38
C MET A 90 11.97 -16.17 5.84
N THR A 91 11.45 -15.21 6.59
CA THR A 91 11.83 -14.94 7.98
C THR A 91 10.85 -15.52 8.99
N SER A 92 9.67 -15.95 8.55
CA SER A 92 8.68 -16.61 9.42
C SER A 92 9.26 -17.91 9.97
N GLY A 93 9.52 -17.96 11.26
CA GLY A 93 10.12 -19.11 11.96
C GLY A 93 11.61 -18.98 12.30
N ARG A 94 12.31 -17.95 11.82
CA ARG A 94 13.71 -17.70 12.15
C ARG A 94 13.95 -16.44 12.98
N ILE A 95 13.27 -15.34 12.64
CA ILE A 95 13.45 -14.04 13.30
C ILE A 95 12.06 -13.42 13.50
N ALA A 96 11.49 -13.53 14.70
CA ALA A 96 10.17 -13.02 15.04
C ALA A 96 10.05 -11.50 14.80
N ALA A 97 11.10 -10.73 15.07
CA ALA A 97 11.10 -9.29 14.84
C ALA A 97 10.89 -8.90 13.37
N LEU A 98 11.53 -9.65 12.45
CA LEU A 98 11.38 -9.44 11.00
C LEU A 98 10.00 -9.88 10.48
N ALA A 99 9.46 -10.95 11.05
CA ALA A 99 8.12 -11.41 10.72
C ALA A 99 7.05 -10.38 11.14
N ASN A 100 7.16 -9.84 12.36
CA ASN A 100 6.27 -8.79 12.86
C ASN A 100 6.41 -7.49 12.06
N TRP A 101 7.64 -7.11 11.69
CA TRP A 101 7.88 -5.97 10.83
C TRP A 101 7.21 -6.16 9.46
N ALA A 102 7.39 -7.31 8.81
CA ALA A 102 6.79 -7.61 7.52
C ALA A 102 5.25 -7.60 7.57
N GLU A 103 4.65 -8.06 8.67
CA GLU A 103 3.20 -7.99 8.86
C GLU A 103 2.72 -6.55 9.00
N SER A 104 3.42 -5.71 9.77
CA SER A 104 3.09 -4.29 9.91
C SER A 104 3.20 -3.55 8.57
N GLU A 105 4.21 -3.85 7.75
CA GLU A 105 4.37 -3.26 6.41
C GLU A 105 3.26 -3.72 5.45
N ARG A 106 2.85 -4.98 5.51
CA ARG A 106 1.71 -5.47 4.72
C ARG A 106 0.42 -4.73 5.09
N MET A 107 0.20 -4.52 6.37
CA MET A 107 -0.97 -3.77 6.86
C MET A 107 -0.96 -2.31 6.38
N LEU A 108 0.20 -1.65 6.39
CA LEU A 108 0.37 -0.31 5.82
C LEU A 108 0.05 -0.27 4.32
N CYS A 109 0.49 -1.26 3.55
CA CYS A 109 0.17 -1.36 2.12
C CYS A 109 -1.33 -1.50 1.87
N VAL A 110 -2.04 -2.30 2.68
CA VAL A 110 -3.50 -2.47 2.58
C VAL A 110 -4.21 -1.16 2.90
N ARG A 111 -3.83 -0.48 3.99
CA ARG A 111 -4.40 0.82 4.35
C ARG A 111 -4.15 1.88 3.28
N TYR A 112 -2.95 1.94 2.75
CA TYR A 112 -2.63 2.84 1.64
C TYR A 112 -3.56 2.61 0.46
N ALA A 113 -3.73 1.36 0.03
CA ALA A 113 -4.59 1.00 -1.09
C ALA A 113 -6.06 1.37 -0.80
N ALA A 114 -6.56 1.13 0.43
CA ALA A 114 -7.90 1.51 0.85
C ALA A 114 -8.13 3.02 0.80
N VAL A 115 -7.17 3.83 1.28
CA VAL A 115 -7.23 5.31 1.18
C VAL A 115 -7.27 5.77 -0.28
N GLN A 116 -6.54 5.10 -1.17
CA GLN A 116 -6.58 5.45 -2.60
C GLN A 116 -7.93 5.12 -3.24
N VAL A 117 -8.58 4.03 -2.84
CA VAL A 117 -9.96 3.71 -3.27
C VAL A 117 -10.93 4.76 -2.77
N ASP A 118 -10.85 5.12 -1.48
CA ASP A 118 -11.70 6.12 -0.85
C ASP A 118 -11.62 7.49 -1.57
N ARG A 119 -10.41 7.95 -1.83
CA ARG A 119 -10.17 9.19 -2.59
C ARG A 119 -10.80 9.17 -3.99
N ARG A 120 -10.76 8.03 -4.68
CA ARG A 120 -11.39 7.87 -5.99
C ARG A 120 -12.91 7.92 -5.90
N LEU A 121 -13.48 7.26 -4.91
CA LEU A 121 -14.94 7.28 -4.68
C LEU A 121 -15.42 8.69 -4.36
N GLN A 122 -14.72 9.41 -3.47
CA GLN A 122 -15.06 10.79 -3.13
C GLN A 122 -14.93 11.72 -4.35
N SER A 123 -13.89 11.59 -5.17
CA SER A 123 -13.76 12.40 -6.37
C SER A 123 -14.86 12.12 -7.40
N ASN A 124 -15.26 10.87 -7.56
CA ASN A 124 -16.33 10.48 -8.47
C ASN A 124 -17.70 10.96 -7.98
N SER A 125 -17.97 10.91 -6.67
CA SER A 125 -19.21 11.41 -6.07
C SER A 125 -19.32 12.93 -6.19
N ALA A 126 -18.23 13.66 -5.98
CA ALA A 126 -18.19 15.11 -6.17
C ALA A 126 -18.47 15.52 -7.63
N LEU A 127 -17.91 14.79 -8.60
CA LEU A 127 -18.18 15.01 -10.02
C LEU A 127 -19.65 14.71 -10.37
N ALA A 128 -20.20 13.61 -9.85
CA ALA A 128 -21.61 13.27 -10.06
C ALA A 128 -22.56 14.31 -9.45
N ALA A 129 -22.21 14.90 -8.30
CA ALA A 129 -22.97 15.98 -7.70
C ALA A 129 -22.92 17.27 -8.54
N SER A 130 -21.76 17.63 -9.10
CA SER A 130 -21.61 18.80 -9.96
C SER A 130 -22.40 18.69 -11.26
N ILE A 131 -22.51 17.49 -11.84
CA ILE A 131 -23.32 17.26 -13.06
C ILE A 131 -24.83 17.40 -12.78
N ARG A 132 -25.28 17.00 -11.57
CA ARG A 132 -26.69 17.12 -11.19
C ARG A 132 -27.11 18.56 -10.87
N SER A 133 -26.17 19.43 -10.54
CA SER A 133 -26.44 20.85 -10.22
C SER A 133 -26.40 21.77 -11.43
N CYS A 134 -26.04 21.28 -12.61
CA CYS A 134 -26.15 21.97 -13.90
C CYS A 134 -27.47 21.64 -14.60
#